data_c5e5350ee89ac7f4973e260cac14bcd6
#
_entry.id   c5e5350ee89ac7f4973e260cac14bcd6
#
_cell.length_a   1.000
_cell.length_b   1.000
_cell.length_c   1.000
_cell.angle_alpha   90.00
_cell.angle_beta   90.00
_cell.angle_gamma   90.00
#
_symmetry.space_group_name_H-M   'P 1'
#
loop_
_entity.id
_entity.type
_entity.pdbx_description
1 polymer ?
#
loop_
_entity_poly.entity_id
_entity_poly.type
_entity_poly.pdbx_seq_one_letter_code
_entity_poly.pdbx_strand_id
1 'polypeptide(L)'
;MNDIIRTHSIHRTTEADLGAHEPKPTSIEGEQTEAALSVWSGGTGGRIDTGLWECTPGVFTAERNGYTEICTIIFGRVTLEVDGAEPEEFGPGDVMVMPSGWKGVWRVHEPLRKHYTTIED
;
A
#
# COMPACT_ATOMS: atom_id res chain seq x y z
N MET A 1 32.80 -4.46 19.81
CA MET A 1 32.25 -3.40 18.94
C MET A 1 30.74 -3.39 19.05
N ASN A 2 30.16 -2.26 19.23
CA ASN A 2 28.72 -2.12 19.35
C ASN A 2 28.12 -1.78 17.97
N ASP A 3 27.13 -2.55 17.57
CA ASP A 3 26.37 -2.23 16.37
C ASP A 3 25.43 -1.07 16.66
N ILE A 4 25.35 -0.15 15.72
CA ILE A 4 24.41 0.96 15.80
C ILE A 4 23.14 0.56 15.06
N ILE A 5 22.03 0.56 15.77
CA ILE A 5 20.72 0.37 15.16
C ILE A 5 20.22 1.74 14.73
N ARG A 6 20.11 1.93 13.41
CA ARG A 6 19.80 3.23 12.83
C ARG A 6 18.30 3.37 12.59
N THR A 7 17.82 4.61 12.59
CA THR A 7 16.50 4.95 12.11
C THR A 7 16.50 4.85 10.57
N HIS A 8 15.49 4.22 10.02
CA HIS A 8 15.21 4.21 8.59
C HIS A 8 14.09 5.19 8.34
N SER A 9 14.17 5.99 7.28
CA SER A 9 13.22 7.09 7.12
C SER A 9 12.98 7.47 5.66
N ILE A 10 11.79 8.00 5.41
CA ILE A 10 11.46 8.80 4.23
C ILE A 10 10.89 10.10 4.77
N HIS A 11 11.44 11.23 4.31
CA HIS A 11 10.95 12.55 4.70
C HIS A 11 9.98 13.08 3.67
N ARG A 12 9.01 13.91 4.11
CA ARG A 12 8.03 14.55 3.21
C ARG A 12 7.37 13.54 2.28
N THR A 13 6.60 12.65 2.87
CA THR A 13 6.00 11.51 2.15
C THR A 13 5.10 11.91 0.98
N THR A 14 4.54 13.13 0.99
CA THR A 14 3.74 13.64 -0.13
C THR A 14 4.59 13.99 -1.35
N GLU A 15 5.88 14.28 -1.16
CA GLU A 15 6.80 14.74 -2.20
C GLU A 15 7.83 13.71 -2.62
N ALA A 16 7.95 12.61 -1.90
CA ALA A 16 8.97 11.59 -2.14
C ALA A 16 8.82 11.01 -3.56
N ASP A 17 9.96 10.84 -4.24
CA ASP A 17 10.02 10.22 -5.56
C ASP A 17 10.15 8.70 -5.38
N LEU A 18 9.13 7.95 -5.81
CA LEU A 18 9.12 6.50 -5.70
C LEU A 18 9.78 5.80 -6.90
N GLY A 19 10.23 6.57 -7.88
CA GLY A 19 10.85 6.03 -9.09
C GLY A 19 9.86 5.80 -10.23
N ALA A 20 10.32 5.14 -11.27
CA ALA A 20 9.53 4.90 -12.46
C ALA A 20 8.37 3.96 -12.17
N HIS A 21 7.21 4.26 -12.76
CA HIS A 21 6.04 3.41 -12.68
C HIS A 21 6.17 2.21 -13.62
N GLU A 22 5.66 1.06 -13.16
CA GLU A 22 5.53 -0.15 -13.95
C GLU A 22 4.04 -0.46 -14.14
N PRO A 23 3.65 -1.18 -15.20
CA PRO A 23 2.27 -1.64 -15.36
C PRO A 23 1.84 -2.47 -14.15
N LYS A 24 0.60 -2.23 -13.68
CA LYS A 24 0.05 -2.97 -12.54
C LYS A 24 -0.66 -4.24 -13.05
N PRO A 25 -0.13 -5.44 -12.74
CA PRO A 25 -0.69 -6.69 -13.29
C PRO A 25 -2.13 -6.98 -12.88
N THR A 26 -2.56 -6.47 -11.73
CA THR A 26 -3.91 -6.69 -11.21
C THR A 26 -4.93 -5.66 -11.67
N SER A 27 -4.53 -4.68 -12.48
CA SER A 27 -5.44 -3.66 -13.02
C SER A 27 -6.45 -4.31 -13.97
N ILE A 28 -7.74 -4.03 -13.76
CA ILE A 28 -8.82 -4.50 -14.62
C ILE A 28 -9.48 -3.35 -15.39
N GLU A 29 -9.28 -2.11 -14.96
CA GLU A 29 -9.72 -0.90 -15.66
C GLU A 29 -8.69 0.21 -15.50
N GLY A 30 -8.47 0.99 -16.56
CA GLY A 30 -7.65 2.21 -16.51
C GLY A 30 -6.17 2.01 -16.82
N GLU A 31 -5.76 0.82 -17.20
CA GLU A 31 -4.35 0.53 -17.54
C GLU A 31 -3.40 1.14 -16.50
N GLN A 32 -3.63 0.82 -15.25
CA GLN A 32 -2.92 1.44 -14.13
C GLN A 32 -1.42 1.13 -14.12
N THR A 33 -0.67 2.09 -13.60
CA THR A 33 0.75 1.92 -13.30
C THR A 33 0.98 2.16 -11.82
N GLU A 34 2.06 1.59 -11.29
CA GLU A 34 2.39 1.67 -9.87
C GLU A 34 3.88 1.79 -9.63
N ALA A 35 4.23 2.28 -8.46
CA ALA A 35 5.60 2.30 -7.96
C ALA A 35 5.59 2.11 -6.44
N ALA A 36 6.67 1.57 -5.91
CA ALA A 36 6.85 1.40 -4.48
C ALA A 36 8.28 1.70 -4.08
N LEU A 37 8.46 2.17 -2.86
CA LEU A 37 9.76 2.43 -2.29
C LEU A 37 9.77 1.90 -0.86
N SER A 38 10.50 0.81 -0.61
CA SER A 38 10.63 0.26 0.73
C SER A 38 11.50 1.17 1.58
N VAL A 39 11.06 1.45 2.80
CA VAL A 39 11.86 2.16 3.81
C VAL A 39 12.73 1.17 4.55
N TRP A 40 12.16 0.02 4.89
CA TRP A 40 12.82 -0.99 5.69
C TRP A 40 12.11 -2.33 5.58
N SER A 41 12.88 -3.40 5.55
CA SER A 41 12.38 -4.77 5.64
C SER A 41 13.20 -5.49 6.70
N GLY A 42 12.54 -6.28 7.54
CA GLY A 42 13.23 -6.99 8.61
C GLY A 42 12.28 -7.62 9.61
N GLY A 43 12.69 -7.60 10.88
CA GLY A 43 11.99 -8.28 11.96
C GLY A 43 12.35 -9.75 12.02
N THR A 44 11.80 -10.48 12.99
CA THR A 44 12.05 -11.90 13.18
C THR A 44 11.62 -12.67 11.91
N GLY A 45 12.58 -13.34 11.26
CA GLY A 45 12.32 -14.08 10.03
C GLY A 45 12.08 -13.19 8.79
N GLY A 46 12.37 -11.89 8.86
CA GLY A 46 12.19 -10.97 7.74
C GLY A 46 10.73 -10.72 7.40
N ARG A 47 9.83 -10.79 8.38
CA ARG A 47 8.38 -10.77 8.18
C ARG A 47 7.76 -9.40 7.94
N ILE A 48 8.51 -8.33 8.16
CA ILE A 48 7.99 -6.96 8.09
C ILE A 48 8.59 -6.22 6.89
N ASP A 49 7.74 -5.56 6.12
CA ASP A 49 8.15 -4.59 5.11
C ASP A 49 7.31 -3.34 5.27
N THR A 50 7.94 -2.17 5.23
CA THR A 50 7.22 -0.90 5.32
C THR A 50 7.80 0.09 4.31
N GLY A 51 6.93 0.92 3.74
CA GLY A 51 7.33 1.87 2.72
C GLY A 51 6.18 2.69 2.18
N LEU A 52 6.39 3.22 0.98
CA LEU A 52 5.38 3.97 0.23
C LEU A 52 5.02 3.24 -1.05
N TRP A 53 3.77 3.34 -1.42
CA TRP A 53 3.27 2.81 -2.68
C TRP A 53 2.30 3.82 -3.29
N GLU A 54 2.30 3.89 -4.62
CA GLU A 54 1.40 4.76 -5.36
C GLU A 54 0.91 4.10 -6.63
N CYS A 55 -0.24 4.53 -7.12
CA CYS A 55 -0.75 4.10 -8.42
C CYS A 55 -1.59 5.20 -9.09
N THR A 56 -1.80 5.00 -10.38
CA THR A 56 -2.70 5.84 -11.18
C THR A 56 -4.16 5.42 -10.97
N PRO A 57 -5.14 6.29 -11.33
CA PRO A 57 -6.55 5.95 -11.22
C PRO A 57 -6.96 4.73 -12.04
N GLY A 58 -7.98 4.03 -11.58
CA GLY A 58 -8.50 2.84 -12.22
C GLY A 58 -9.01 1.84 -11.20
N VAL A 59 -9.19 0.60 -11.63
CA VAL A 59 -9.72 -0.47 -10.77
C VAL A 59 -8.78 -1.66 -10.80
N PHE A 60 -8.44 -2.18 -9.63
CA PHE A 60 -7.64 -3.41 -9.53
C PHE A 60 -8.17 -4.33 -8.45
N THR A 61 -7.85 -5.61 -8.58
CA THR A 61 -8.16 -6.63 -7.59
C THR A 61 -6.96 -6.83 -6.66
N ALA A 62 -7.23 -7.17 -5.41
CA ALA A 62 -6.18 -7.37 -4.42
C ALA A 62 -6.53 -8.50 -3.47
N GLU A 63 -5.50 -9.24 -3.06
CA GLU A 63 -5.59 -10.31 -2.07
C GLU A 63 -4.40 -10.18 -1.11
N ARG A 64 -4.64 -10.51 0.16
CA ARG A 64 -3.60 -10.52 1.19
C ARG A 64 -3.38 -11.95 1.68
N ASN A 65 -2.71 -12.74 0.82
CA ASN A 65 -2.48 -14.16 1.09
C ASN A 65 -1.25 -14.36 1.95
N GLY A 66 -1.46 -14.71 3.24
CA GLY A 66 -0.37 -15.02 4.15
C GLY A 66 0.29 -13.80 4.79
N TYR A 67 -0.34 -12.63 4.70
CA TYR A 67 0.15 -11.43 5.36
C TYR A 67 -0.98 -10.45 5.64
N THR A 68 -0.74 -9.59 6.62
CA THR A 68 -1.62 -8.47 6.97
C THR A 68 -0.98 -7.19 6.47
N GLU A 69 -1.78 -6.27 5.93
CA GLU A 69 -1.30 -4.96 5.52
C GLU A 69 -2.02 -3.86 6.29
N ILE A 70 -1.24 -2.93 6.82
CA ILE A 70 -1.73 -1.73 7.51
C ILE A 70 -1.32 -0.54 6.67
N CYS A 71 -2.28 0.32 6.31
CA CYS A 71 -2.03 1.47 5.43
C CYS A 71 -2.58 2.76 5.99
N THR A 72 -1.92 3.86 5.66
CA THR A 72 -2.44 5.22 5.81
C THR A 72 -2.41 5.87 4.44
N ILE A 73 -3.53 6.44 4.00
CA ILE A 73 -3.59 7.19 2.74
C ILE A 73 -2.89 8.54 2.93
N ILE A 74 -1.94 8.83 2.04
CA ILE A 74 -1.18 10.09 2.04
C ILE A 74 -1.86 11.11 1.14
N PHE A 75 -2.22 10.72 -0.09
CA PHE A 75 -3.03 11.54 -1.00
C PHE A 75 -3.88 10.66 -1.91
N GLY A 76 -4.92 11.25 -2.50
CA GLY A 76 -5.83 10.56 -3.38
C GLY A 76 -7.05 10.00 -2.66
N ARG A 77 -7.94 9.36 -3.42
CA ARG A 77 -9.17 8.74 -2.90
C ARG A 77 -9.38 7.38 -3.52
N VAL A 78 -9.88 6.45 -2.71
CA VAL A 78 -10.12 5.08 -3.13
C VAL A 78 -11.37 4.54 -2.45
N THR A 79 -12.13 3.70 -3.16
CA THR A 79 -13.23 2.93 -2.57
C THR A 79 -12.82 1.46 -2.56
N LEU A 80 -12.91 0.82 -1.42
CA LEU A 80 -12.68 -0.62 -1.28
C LEU A 80 -14.01 -1.35 -1.29
N GLU A 81 -14.07 -2.45 -2.05
CA GLU A 81 -15.24 -3.32 -2.13
C GLU A 81 -14.86 -4.74 -1.75
N VAL A 82 -15.58 -5.28 -0.76
CA VAL A 82 -15.42 -6.66 -0.28
C VAL A 82 -16.77 -7.32 -0.43
N ASP A 83 -16.79 -8.55 -0.97
CA ASP A 83 -18.04 -9.30 -1.15
C ASP A 83 -18.77 -9.43 0.19
N GLY A 84 -20.07 -9.09 0.19
CA GLY A 84 -20.93 -9.19 1.36
C GLY A 84 -20.84 -8.01 2.33
N ALA A 85 -20.03 -6.98 2.00
CA ALA A 85 -19.90 -5.78 2.81
C ALA A 85 -20.25 -4.53 2.00
N GLU A 86 -20.61 -3.45 2.70
CA GLU A 86 -20.83 -2.16 2.06
C GLU A 86 -19.49 -1.60 1.57
N PRO A 87 -19.46 -0.93 0.40
CA PRO A 87 -18.25 -0.22 -0.04
C PRO A 87 -17.82 0.83 0.97
N GLU A 88 -16.50 0.99 1.12
CA GLU A 88 -15.93 1.94 2.06
C GLU A 88 -14.95 2.86 1.34
N GLU A 89 -15.07 4.17 1.55
CA GLU A 89 -14.21 5.17 0.91
C GLU A 89 -13.14 5.66 1.88
N PHE A 90 -11.91 5.84 1.35
CA PHE A 90 -10.76 6.32 2.10
C PHE A 90 -10.10 7.49 1.37
N GLY A 91 -9.62 8.45 2.14
CA GLY A 91 -8.89 9.61 1.67
C GLY A 91 -7.70 9.94 2.57
N PRO A 92 -7.03 11.09 2.34
CA PRO A 92 -5.83 11.46 3.08
C PRO A 92 -6.05 11.44 4.60
N GLY A 93 -5.15 10.77 5.32
CA GLY A 93 -5.20 10.62 6.77
C GLY A 93 -6.00 9.42 7.26
N ASP A 94 -6.71 8.72 6.38
CA ASP A 94 -7.46 7.53 6.77
C ASP A 94 -6.55 6.31 6.87
N VAL A 95 -6.83 5.47 7.85
CA VAL A 95 -6.11 4.22 8.09
C VAL A 95 -7.00 3.04 7.70
N MET A 96 -6.42 2.07 7.00
CA MET A 96 -7.10 0.81 6.71
C MET A 96 -6.23 -0.36 7.13
N VAL A 97 -6.87 -1.44 7.56
CA VAL A 97 -6.19 -2.70 7.87
C VAL A 97 -6.83 -3.79 7.04
N MET A 98 -6.01 -4.49 6.28
CA MET A 98 -6.43 -5.65 5.50
C MET A 98 -5.78 -6.89 6.12
N PRO A 99 -6.49 -7.60 6.99
CA PRO A 99 -5.95 -8.80 7.64
C PRO A 99 -5.61 -9.91 6.64
N SER A 100 -4.75 -10.80 7.03
CA SER A 100 -4.42 -12.00 6.23
C SER A 100 -5.70 -12.71 5.81
N GLY A 101 -5.80 -13.03 4.51
CA GLY A 101 -7.00 -13.59 3.90
C GLY A 101 -7.93 -12.56 3.27
N TRP A 102 -7.68 -11.28 3.48
CA TRP A 102 -8.49 -10.22 2.87
C TRP A 102 -8.44 -10.30 1.35
N LYS A 103 -9.60 -10.09 0.72
CA LYS A 103 -9.74 -10.09 -0.73
C LYS A 103 -10.77 -9.03 -1.12
N GLY A 104 -10.46 -8.23 -2.12
CA GLY A 104 -11.38 -7.19 -2.55
C GLY A 104 -10.95 -6.46 -3.82
N VAL A 105 -11.68 -5.39 -4.11
CA VAL A 105 -11.49 -4.54 -5.28
C VAL A 105 -11.18 -3.13 -4.80
N TRP A 106 -10.19 -2.50 -5.42
CA TRP A 106 -9.81 -1.12 -5.19
C TRP A 106 -10.27 -0.28 -6.38
N ARG A 107 -11.18 0.67 -6.13
CA ARG A 107 -11.58 1.67 -7.13
C ARG A 107 -10.87 2.97 -6.81
N VAL A 108 -9.82 3.25 -7.55
CA VAL A 108 -8.96 4.41 -7.34
C VAL A 108 -9.48 5.57 -8.17
N HIS A 109 -9.95 6.63 -7.49
CA HIS A 109 -10.60 7.77 -8.15
C HIS A 109 -9.62 8.87 -8.56
N GLU A 110 -8.51 9.00 -7.82
CA GLU A 110 -7.47 10.01 -8.04
C GLU A 110 -6.12 9.35 -7.87
N PRO A 111 -5.04 9.93 -8.41
CA PRO A 111 -3.71 9.39 -8.11
C PRO A 111 -3.58 9.14 -6.62
N LEU A 112 -3.17 7.92 -6.25
CA LEU A 112 -3.25 7.43 -4.87
C LEU A 112 -1.85 7.10 -4.37
N ARG A 113 -1.53 7.58 -3.15
CA ARG A 113 -0.32 7.20 -2.44
C ARG A 113 -0.66 6.79 -1.02
N LYS A 114 -0.04 5.71 -0.55
CA LYS A 114 -0.19 5.24 0.82
C LYS A 114 1.16 4.95 1.45
N HIS A 115 1.22 5.09 2.77
CA HIS A 115 2.24 4.43 3.59
C HIS A 115 1.69 3.05 3.93
N TYR A 116 2.49 2.02 3.75
CA TYR A 116 2.09 0.65 4.03
C TYR A 116 3.06 -0.03 4.99
N THR A 117 2.54 -0.99 5.74
CA THR A 117 3.34 -1.95 6.51
C THR A 117 2.70 -3.31 6.29
N THR A 118 3.48 -4.26 5.78
CA THR A 118 3.05 -5.65 5.63
C THR A 118 3.76 -6.50 6.67
N ILE A 119 3.00 -7.43 7.25
CA ILE A 119 3.49 -8.36 8.27
C ILE A 119 3.08 -9.76 7.83
N GLU A 120 4.07 -10.59 7.47
CA GLU A 120 3.83 -11.96 7.08
C GLU A 120 3.42 -12.80 8.28
N ASP A 121 2.51 -13.76 8.05
CA ASP A 121 2.05 -14.69 9.09
C ASP A 121 3.17 -15.60 9.60
#